data_c7ecf8252abcb6a37bfa53f3d453c2a9
#
_entry.id   c7ecf8252abcb6a37bfa53f3d453c2a9
#
_cell.length_a   1.000
_cell.length_b   1.000
_cell.length_c   1.000
_cell.angle_alpha   90.00
_cell.angle_beta   90.00
_cell.angle_gamma   90.00
#
_symmetry.space_group_name_H-M   'P 1'
#
loop_
_entity.id
_entity.type
_entity.pdbx_description
1 polymer ?
#
loop_
_entity_poly.entity_id
_entity_poly.type
_entity_poly.pdbx_seq_one_letter_code
_entity_poly.pdbx_strand_id
1 'polypeptide(L)'
;MNKNNPRFLKVRWVDHTTPEPKKTADFYSELLGFVQDPVDEGNGKTSYSMNDTEGNEIFGIVDEEKFKDWPSTWVVYFEVENFEETCKNIENLGGEILIKKEKSCLMKDPSGAPILISPEYKS
;
A
#
# COMPACT_ATOMS: atom_id res chain seq x y z
N MET A 1 14.68 -7.47 23.45
CA MET A 1 13.53 -7.51 22.55
C MET A 1 12.59 -8.63 22.93
N ASN A 2 11.31 -8.34 22.94
CA ASN A 2 10.29 -9.32 23.33
C ASN A 2 10.01 -10.29 22.16
N LYS A 3 10.26 -11.59 22.40
CA LYS A 3 10.05 -12.61 21.38
C LYS A 3 8.57 -12.82 21.06
N ASN A 4 7.67 -12.39 21.95
CA ASN A 4 6.24 -12.58 21.78
C ASN A 4 5.57 -11.43 21.06
N ASN A 5 6.34 -10.40 20.70
CA ASN A 5 5.77 -9.29 19.93
C ASN A 5 5.37 -9.79 18.56
N PRO A 6 4.30 -9.20 17.99
CA PRO A 6 3.91 -9.50 16.61
C PRO A 6 5.08 -9.32 15.67
N ARG A 7 5.10 -10.08 14.62
CA ARG A 7 6.23 -10.11 13.70
C ARG A 7 5.79 -9.80 12.30
N PHE A 8 6.67 -9.10 11.60
CA PHE A 8 6.57 -8.89 10.18
C PHE A 8 6.69 -10.23 9.45
N LEU A 9 5.80 -10.48 8.51
CA LEU A 9 5.86 -11.68 7.69
C LEU A 9 6.47 -11.38 6.32
N LYS A 10 5.95 -10.37 5.64
CA LYS A 10 6.46 -10.04 4.31
C LYS A 10 5.93 -8.70 3.84
N VAL A 11 6.57 -8.14 2.81
CA VAL A 11 5.98 -7.06 2.03
C VAL A 11 4.97 -7.72 1.10
N ARG A 12 3.71 -7.39 1.30
CA ARG A 12 2.62 -8.01 0.55
C ARG A 12 2.37 -7.33 -0.79
N TRP A 13 2.52 -6.02 -0.82
CA TRP A 13 2.15 -5.22 -1.98
C TRP A 13 2.78 -3.85 -1.87
N VAL A 14 2.85 -3.15 -2.99
CA VAL A 14 3.26 -1.74 -3.02
C VAL A 14 2.30 -1.01 -3.93
N ASP A 15 1.77 0.12 -3.46
CA ASP A 15 0.98 1.02 -4.30
C ASP A 15 1.74 2.31 -4.50
N HIS A 16 1.65 2.84 -5.69
CA HIS A 16 2.03 4.22 -5.96
C HIS A 16 0.74 5.03 -6.00
N THR A 17 0.59 5.99 -5.11
CA THR A 17 -0.59 6.83 -5.09
C THR A 17 -0.26 8.17 -5.74
N THR A 18 -1.16 8.65 -6.60
CA THR A 18 -0.92 9.88 -7.35
C THR A 18 -2.24 10.40 -7.91
N PRO A 19 -2.40 11.73 -8.04
CA PRO A 19 -3.57 12.28 -8.74
C PRO A 19 -3.49 12.11 -10.27
N GLU A 20 -2.38 11.60 -10.81
CA GLU A 20 -2.20 11.40 -12.24
C GLU A 20 -1.82 9.95 -12.56
N PRO A 21 -2.72 8.98 -12.31
CA PRO A 21 -2.35 7.58 -12.47
C PRO A 21 -1.98 7.19 -13.91
N LYS A 22 -2.69 7.69 -14.91
CA LYS A 22 -2.38 7.36 -16.32
C LYS A 22 -0.99 7.85 -16.73
N LYS A 23 -0.68 9.08 -16.39
CA LYS A 23 0.62 9.66 -16.71
C LYS A 23 1.75 8.88 -16.05
N THR A 24 1.53 8.49 -14.80
CA THR A 24 2.51 7.72 -14.03
C THR A 24 2.67 6.32 -14.60
N ALA A 25 1.56 5.66 -14.96
CA ALA A 25 1.61 4.33 -15.56
C ALA A 25 2.38 4.36 -16.87
N ASP A 26 2.12 5.36 -17.72
CA ASP A 26 2.83 5.49 -19.00
C ASP A 26 4.33 5.68 -18.78
N PHE A 27 4.69 6.48 -17.79
CA PHE A 27 6.11 6.71 -17.46
C PHE A 27 6.83 5.38 -17.14
N TYR A 28 6.26 4.61 -16.24
CA TYR A 28 6.90 3.36 -15.83
C TYR A 28 6.87 2.30 -16.93
N SER A 29 5.82 2.30 -17.74
CA SER A 29 5.76 1.39 -18.89
C SER A 29 6.86 1.70 -19.89
N GLU A 30 7.06 2.97 -20.22
CA GLU A 30 8.11 3.34 -21.16
C GLU A 30 9.50 3.17 -20.60
N LEU A 31 9.69 3.53 -19.33
CA LEU A 31 11.01 3.49 -18.72
C LEU A 31 11.48 2.07 -18.45
N LEU A 32 10.61 1.21 -17.95
CA LEU A 32 10.99 -0.09 -17.42
C LEU A 32 10.32 -1.27 -18.10
N GLY A 33 9.43 -1.03 -19.05
CA GLY A 33 8.80 -2.12 -19.79
C GLY A 33 7.64 -2.80 -19.07
N PHE A 34 7.06 -2.14 -18.06
CA PHE A 34 5.86 -2.71 -17.43
C PHE A 34 4.69 -2.74 -18.38
N VAL A 35 3.86 -3.76 -18.26
CA VAL A 35 2.61 -3.89 -18.98
C VAL A 35 1.51 -3.40 -18.04
N GLN A 36 0.86 -2.29 -18.40
CA GLN A 36 -0.19 -1.74 -17.56
C GLN A 36 -1.53 -2.38 -17.86
N ASP A 37 -2.27 -2.70 -16.80
CA ASP A 37 -3.59 -3.30 -16.89
C ASP A 37 -4.57 -2.36 -16.18
N PRO A 38 -5.44 -1.65 -16.94
CA PRO A 38 -6.35 -0.69 -16.32
C PRO A 38 -7.46 -1.40 -15.54
N VAL A 39 -7.80 -0.81 -14.40
CA VAL A 39 -8.86 -1.30 -13.52
C VAL A 39 -9.85 -0.18 -13.30
N ASP A 40 -11.11 -0.41 -13.68
CA ASP A 40 -12.17 0.57 -13.48
C ASP A 40 -12.59 0.54 -12.01
N GLU A 41 -12.35 1.65 -11.31
CA GLU A 41 -12.68 1.74 -9.89
C GLU A 41 -14.08 2.29 -9.64
N GLY A 42 -14.81 2.63 -10.67
CA GLY A 42 -16.06 3.36 -10.55
C GLY A 42 -15.77 4.84 -10.33
N ASN A 43 -16.81 5.65 -10.20
CA ASN A 43 -16.65 7.08 -9.92
C ASN A 43 -15.81 7.82 -10.95
N GLY A 44 -15.66 7.26 -12.15
CA GLY A 44 -14.84 7.88 -13.19
C GLY A 44 -13.35 7.73 -12.97
N LYS A 45 -12.92 6.92 -12.01
CA LYS A 45 -11.50 6.71 -11.72
C LYS A 45 -11.01 5.38 -12.26
N THR A 46 -9.78 5.38 -12.77
CA THR A 46 -9.11 4.18 -13.26
C THR A 46 -7.79 4.04 -12.52
N SER A 47 -7.55 2.88 -11.97
CA SER A 47 -6.25 2.53 -11.41
C SER A 47 -5.54 1.59 -12.38
N TYR A 48 -4.29 1.27 -12.10
CA TYR A 48 -3.49 0.43 -12.99
C TYR A 48 -2.75 -0.62 -12.20
N SER A 49 -2.85 -1.88 -12.66
CA SER A 49 -1.99 -2.94 -12.18
C SER A 49 -0.79 -2.96 -13.10
N MET A 50 0.40 -2.84 -12.55
CA MET A 50 1.64 -2.80 -13.32
C MET A 50 2.28 -4.17 -13.25
N ASN A 51 2.34 -4.82 -14.40
CA ASN A 51 2.78 -6.20 -14.50
C ASN A 51 4.11 -6.31 -15.23
N ASP A 52 4.88 -7.35 -14.92
CA ASP A 52 6.07 -7.62 -15.71
C ASP A 52 5.66 -8.32 -17.01
N THR A 53 6.65 -8.62 -17.88
CA THR A 53 6.36 -9.21 -19.18
C THR A 53 5.91 -10.68 -19.10
N GLU A 54 6.06 -11.28 -17.92
CA GLU A 54 5.61 -12.65 -17.68
C GLU A 54 4.21 -12.71 -17.07
N GLY A 55 3.58 -11.55 -16.88
CA GLY A 55 2.23 -11.47 -16.33
C GLY A 55 2.16 -11.43 -14.81
N ASN A 56 3.30 -11.30 -14.13
CA ASN A 56 3.29 -11.17 -12.66
C ASN A 56 2.92 -9.75 -12.27
N GLU A 57 2.01 -9.62 -11.32
CA GLU A 57 1.63 -8.31 -10.80
C GLU A 57 2.73 -7.80 -9.86
N ILE A 58 3.24 -6.60 -10.12
CA ILE A 58 4.36 -6.07 -9.36
C ILE A 58 3.91 -4.97 -8.40
N PHE A 59 3.16 -3.98 -8.88
CA PHE A 59 2.65 -2.91 -8.03
C PHE A 59 1.42 -2.28 -8.64
N GLY A 60 0.71 -1.47 -7.85
CA GLY A 60 -0.47 -0.76 -8.31
C GLY A 60 -0.23 0.74 -8.38
N ILE A 61 -0.99 1.42 -9.23
CA ILE A 61 -1.00 2.87 -9.28
C ILE A 61 -2.43 3.31 -9.07
N VAL A 62 -2.66 4.12 -8.03
CA VAL A 62 -4.01 4.48 -7.58
C VAL A 62 -4.11 5.97 -7.32
N ASP A 63 -5.34 6.48 -7.39
CA ASP A 63 -5.67 7.84 -6.96
C ASP A 63 -6.77 7.69 -5.91
N GLU A 64 -6.38 7.64 -4.64
CA GLU A 64 -7.33 7.45 -3.56
C GLU A 64 -7.33 8.62 -2.59
N GLU A 65 -8.53 9.03 -2.19
CA GLU A 65 -8.72 10.15 -1.27
C GLU A 65 -7.98 9.98 0.03
N LYS A 66 -7.87 8.76 0.52
CA LYS A 66 -7.18 8.50 1.78
C LYS A 66 -5.71 8.88 1.77
N PHE A 67 -5.13 9.06 0.57
CA PHE A 67 -3.73 9.44 0.42
C PHE A 67 -3.54 10.89 -0.02
N LYS A 68 -4.57 11.72 0.09
CA LYS A 68 -4.49 13.09 -0.43
C LYS A 68 -3.41 13.94 0.23
N ASP A 69 -3.01 13.60 1.45
CA ASP A 69 -1.95 14.33 2.15
C ASP A 69 -0.56 14.00 1.60
N TRP A 70 -0.47 13.01 0.73
CA TRP A 70 0.75 12.63 0.04
C TRP A 70 0.44 12.67 -1.46
N PRO A 71 0.61 13.85 -2.12
CA PRO A 71 0.20 14.01 -3.53
C PRO A 71 0.74 12.93 -4.46
N SER A 72 1.98 12.49 -4.22
CA SER A 72 2.53 11.35 -4.94
C SER A 72 3.51 10.65 -4.01
N THR A 73 3.26 9.39 -3.72
CA THR A 73 4.15 8.63 -2.85
C THR A 73 3.93 7.14 -3.06
N TRP A 74 4.87 6.36 -2.52
CA TRP A 74 4.75 4.92 -2.49
C TRP A 74 4.23 4.50 -1.12
N VAL A 75 3.32 3.55 -1.10
CA VAL A 75 2.79 3.00 0.14
C VAL A 75 3.07 1.51 0.14
N VAL A 76 3.85 1.07 1.11
CA VAL A 76 4.20 -0.34 1.25
C VAL A 76 3.17 -1.02 2.15
N TYR A 77 2.77 -2.23 1.79
CA TYR A 77 1.84 -3.04 2.55
C TYR A 77 2.62 -4.12 3.25
N PHE A 78 2.65 -4.05 4.59
CA PHE A 78 3.30 -5.08 5.41
C PHE A 78 2.25 -6.06 5.92
N GLU A 79 2.52 -7.33 5.72
CA GLU A 79 1.71 -8.40 6.28
C GLU A 79 2.33 -8.82 7.61
N VAL A 80 1.51 -8.88 8.66
CA VAL A 80 2.00 -9.16 10.00
C VAL A 80 1.25 -10.33 10.63
N GLU A 81 1.89 -10.96 11.59
CA GLU A 81 1.38 -12.17 12.21
C GLU A 81 0.19 -11.88 13.15
N ASN A 82 0.31 -10.89 14.00
CA ASN A 82 -0.73 -10.54 14.96
C ASN A 82 -1.22 -9.13 14.68
N PHE A 83 -2.11 -9.02 13.72
CA PHE A 83 -2.56 -7.74 13.20
C PHE A 83 -3.17 -6.84 14.28
N GLU A 84 -4.14 -7.36 15.08
CA GLU A 84 -4.79 -6.52 16.07
C GLU A 84 -3.83 -6.03 17.15
N GLU A 85 -2.93 -6.90 17.58
CA GLU A 85 -1.93 -6.52 18.57
C GLU A 85 -0.96 -5.49 18.01
N THR A 86 -0.56 -5.66 16.76
CA THR A 86 0.31 -4.70 16.08
C THR A 86 -0.36 -3.32 16.03
N CYS A 87 -1.64 -3.29 15.66
CA CYS A 87 -2.36 -2.02 15.56
C CYS A 87 -2.47 -1.30 16.91
N LYS A 88 -2.63 -2.06 18.00
CA LYS A 88 -2.73 -1.47 19.33
C LYS A 88 -1.44 -0.76 19.75
N ASN A 89 -0.32 -1.16 19.20
CA ASN A 89 0.97 -0.60 19.60
C ASN A 89 1.43 0.59 18.76
N ILE A 90 0.74 0.89 17.67
CA ILE A 90 1.18 1.95 16.75
C ILE A 90 1.34 3.28 17.48
N GLU A 91 0.29 3.73 18.16
CA GLU A 91 0.33 5.05 18.80
C GLU A 91 1.24 5.09 20.01
N ASN A 92 1.35 3.95 20.71
CA ASN A 92 2.27 3.87 21.85
C ASN A 92 3.71 4.05 21.41
N LEU A 93 4.03 3.72 20.16
CA LEU A 93 5.38 3.80 19.63
C LEU A 93 5.61 5.06 18.79
N GLY A 94 4.65 5.98 18.80
CA GLY A 94 4.82 7.28 18.14
C GLY A 94 4.23 7.38 16.74
N GLY A 95 3.57 6.34 16.26
CA GLY A 95 2.88 6.40 14.98
C GLY A 95 1.48 6.99 15.14
N GLU A 96 0.80 7.16 14.03
CA GLU A 96 -0.57 7.68 14.03
C GLU A 96 -1.44 6.81 13.15
N ILE A 97 -2.55 6.31 13.69
CA ILE A 97 -3.51 5.55 12.91
C ILE A 97 -4.39 6.52 12.14
N LEU A 98 -4.46 6.34 10.82
CA LEU A 98 -5.29 7.17 9.96
C LEU A 98 -6.62 6.50 9.67
N ILE A 99 -6.58 5.23 9.24
CA ILE A 99 -7.79 4.47 8.93
C ILE A 99 -7.57 3.04 9.39
N LYS A 100 -8.38 2.58 10.34
CA LYS A 100 -8.33 1.20 10.80
C LYS A 100 -9.57 0.48 10.32
N LYS A 101 -9.39 -0.62 9.60
CA LYS A 101 -10.47 -1.51 9.18
C LYS A 101 -10.22 -2.90 9.74
N GLU A 102 -11.12 -3.82 9.46
CA GLU A 102 -11.00 -5.18 9.99
C GLU A 102 -9.70 -5.85 9.54
N LYS A 103 -9.31 -5.63 8.28
CA LYS A 103 -8.15 -6.31 7.69
C LYS A 103 -7.12 -5.35 7.12
N SER A 104 -7.15 -4.10 7.52
CA SER A 104 -6.13 -3.16 7.08
C SER A 104 -6.03 -2.00 8.06
N CYS A 105 -4.85 -1.43 8.15
CA CYS A 105 -4.62 -0.26 8.97
C CYS A 105 -3.65 0.64 8.23
N LEU A 106 -4.14 1.79 7.78
CA LEU A 106 -3.29 2.81 7.20
C LEU A 106 -2.80 3.69 8.33
N MET A 107 -1.51 3.87 8.43
CA MET A 107 -0.91 4.65 9.50
C MET A 107 0.23 5.51 8.98
N LYS A 108 0.63 6.49 9.77
CA LYS A 108 1.88 7.20 9.56
C LYS A 108 2.89 6.68 10.57
N ASP A 109 4.11 6.44 10.12
CA ASP A 109 5.18 6.15 11.06
C ASP A 109 5.61 7.44 11.78
N PRO A 110 6.49 7.37 12.79
CA PRO A 110 6.87 8.58 13.53
C PRO A 110 7.51 9.68 12.70
N SER A 111 8.01 9.36 11.51
CA SER A 111 8.58 10.37 10.61
C SER A 111 7.54 11.01 9.69
N GLY A 112 6.31 10.49 9.69
CA GLY A 112 5.23 11.02 8.86
C GLY A 112 5.00 10.26 7.56
N ALA A 113 5.71 9.17 7.32
CA ALA A 113 5.54 8.39 6.11
C ALA A 113 4.36 7.43 6.24
N PRO A 114 3.58 7.23 5.16
CA PRO A 114 2.46 6.32 5.22
C PRO A 114 2.91 4.87 5.06
N ILE A 115 2.21 3.97 5.73
CA ILE A 115 2.40 2.55 5.55
C ILE A 115 1.09 1.85 5.85
N LEU A 116 0.84 0.71 5.20
CA LEU A 116 -0.37 -0.04 5.43
C LEU A 116 -0.01 -1.41 6.01
N ILE A 117 -0.70 -1.76 7.09
CA ILE A 117 -0.51 -3.03 7.79
C ILE A 117 -1.72 -3.90 7.51
N SER A 118 -1.51 -5.18 7.27
CA SER A 118 -2.60 -6.14 7.07
C SER A 118 -2.28 -7.45 7.79
N PRO A 119 -3.32 -8.24 8.13
CA PRO A 119 -3.09 -9.56 8.67
C PRO A 119 -2.55 -10.51 7.60
N GLU A 120 -2.10 -11.67 8.03
CA GLU A 120 -1.65 -12.70 7.12
C GLU A 120 -2.75 -13.03 6.12
N TYR A 121 -2.40 -13.00 4.83
CA TYR A 121 -3.35 -13.34 3.77
C TYR A 121 -3.45 -14.85 3.65
N LYS A 122 -4.67 -15.35 3.74
CA LYS A 122 -4.93 -16.77 3.56
C LYS A 122 -5.87 -16.95 2.38
N SER A 123 -5.41 -17.63 1.36
CA SER A 123 -6.20 -17.90 0.17
C SER A 123 -7.13 -19.09 0.36
#